data_7495a728b7a89440f7f0a0371ede1d64
#
_entry.id   7495a728b7a89440f7f0a0371ede1d64
#
_cell.length_a   1.000
_cell.length_b   1.000
_cell.length_c   1.000
_cell.angle_alpha   90.00
_cell.angle_beta   90.00
_cell.angle_gamma   90.00
#
_symmetry.space_group_name_H-M   'P 1'
#
loop_
_entity.id
_entity.type
_entity.pdbx_description
1 polymer ?
#
loop_
_entity_poly.entity_id
_entity_poly.type
_entity_poly.pdbx_seq_one_letter_code
_entity_poly.pdbx_strand_id
1 'polypeptide(L)'
;MKKVAKVHYAPAKHWVGNGFHVQSMFSYQDKDKNLDPFLLMDYNPPRHFDGGRKHDFRGVGEHPHRGFETVTIAYQGEVQHADSTGGGGIIGTGDVQWMTAGAGIMHEEFHSEKFSKEGGMFEMVQLWVNLPAKK
;
A
#
# COMPACT_ATOMS: atom_id res chain seq x y z
N MET A 1 17.28 27.30 11.85
CA MET A 1 15.82 27.14 11.59
C MET A 1 15.65 26.26 10.36
N LYS A 2 14.83 25.21 10.44
CA LYS A 2 14.51 24.36 9.28
C LYS A 2 13.62 25.13 8.31
N LYS A 3 13.88 24.96 7.02
CA LYS A 3 13.09 25.58 5.94
C LYS A 3 12.51 24.50 5.03
N VAL A 4 11.39 24.81 4.38
CA VAL A 4 10.85 23.95 3.32
C VAL A 4 11.81 24.00 2.14
N ALA A 5 12.40 22.86 1.78
CA ALA A 5 13.33 22.77 0.66
C ALA A 5 12.60 22.67 -0.67
N LYS A 6 11.52 21.88 -0.71
CA LYS A 6 10.74 21.65 -1.94
C LYS A 6 9.32 21.18 -1.60
N VAL A 7 8.37 21.51 -2.44
CA VAL A 7 7.01 20.98 -2.43
C VAL A 7 6.83 20.11 -3.66
N HIS A 8 6.34 18.89 -3.47
CA HIS A 8 6.03 17.96 -4.55
C HIS A 8 4.52 17.87 -4.71
N TYR A 9 4.04 18.04 -5.93
CA TYR A 9 2.62 17.90 -6.26
C TYR A 9 2.31 16.46 -6.66
N ALA A 10 1.09 16.03 -6.37
CA ALA A 10 0.63 14.70 -6.71
C ALA A 10 0.63 14.49 -8.24
N PRO A 11 1.23 13.40 -8.73
CA PRO A 11 1.20 13.05 -10.15
C PRO A 11 -0.17 12.48 -10.56
N ALA A 12 -0.30 12.15 -11.84
CA ALA A 12 -1.48 11.43 -12.33
C ALA A 12 -1.63 10.07 -11.63
N LYS A 13 -2.89 9.63 -11.49
CA LYS A 13 -3.21 8.33 -10.91
C LYS A 13 -2.88 7.19 -11.88
N HIS A 14 -2.48 6.04 -11.31
CA HIS A 14 -2.34 4.79 -12.04
C HIS A 14 -2.86 3.62 -11.20
N TRP A 15 -3.16 2.50 -11.85
CA TRP A 15 -3.63 1.31 -11.18
C TRP A 15 -2.46 0.41 -10.76
N VAL A 16 -2.52 -0.06 -9.51
CA VAL A 16 -1.73 -1.18 -9.01
C VAL A 16 -2.67 -2.35 -8.84
N GLY A 17 -2.52 -3.37 -9.70
CA GLY A 17 -3.57 -4.37 -9.87
C GLY A 17 -4.88 -3.71 -10.34
N ASN A 18 -6.00 -4.25 -9.89
CA ASN A 18 -7.32 -3.68 -10.16
C ASN A 18 -8.02 -3.13 -8.89
N GLY A 19 -7.28 -3.05 -7.79
CA GLY A 19 -7.82 -2.63 -6.49
C GLY A 19 -7.31 -1.29 -5.99
N PHE A 20 -6.15 -0.84 -6.46
CA PHE A 20 -5.46 0.32 -5.89
C PHE A 20 -5.18 1.36 -6.97
N HIS A 21 -5.95 2.46 -6.93
CA HIS A 21 -5.82 3.58 -7.85
C HIS A 21 -5.02 4.69 -7.18
N VAL A 22 -3.71 4.74 -7.45
CA VAL A 22 -2.75 5.48 -6.65
C VAL A 22 -2.16 6.68 -7.35
N GLN A 23 -1.74 7.65 -6.53
CA GLN A 23 -0.79 8.69 -6.89
C GLN A 23 0.52 8.39 -6.15
N SER A 24 1.60 8.13 -6.87
CA SER A 24 2.92 7.92 -6.28
C SER A 24 3.53 9.26 -5.91
N MET A 25 3.39 9.65 -4.66
CA MET A 25 3.84 10.95 -4.14
C MET A 25 5.35 11.10 -4.23
N PHE A 26 6.06 10.01 -3.98
CA PHE A 26 7.49 9.85 -4.26
C PHE A 26 7.83 8.36 -4.42
N SER A 27 8.94 8.07 -5.11
CA SER A 27 9.46 6.72 -5.24
C SER A 27 10.99 6.72 -5.26
N TYR A 28 11.58 5.55 -5.00
CA TYR A 28 13.02 5.32 -5.07
C TYR A 28 13.60 5.54 -6.49
N GLN A 29 12.76 5.59 -7.51
CA GLN A 29 13.15 5.89 -8.88
C GLN A 29 13.36 7.38 -9.12
N ASP A 30 12.86 8.23 -8.24
CA ASP A 30 13.00 9.68 -8.31
C ASP A 30 14.40 10.10 -7.87
N LYS A 31 15.35 10.20 -8.79
CA LYS A 31 16.76 10.50 -8.51
C LYS A 31 16.99 11.81 -7.74
N ASP A 32 16.06 12.75 -7.84
CA ASP A 32 16.14 14.05 -7.18
C ASP A 32 15.57 14.05 -5.76
N LYS A 33 15.07 12.92 -5.29
CA LYS A 33 14.41 12.79 -3.99
C LYS A 33 15.14 11.74 -3.16
N ASN A 34 16.05 12.20 -2.30
CA ASN A 34 16.62 11.33 -1.27
C ASN A 34 15.79 11.49 0.01
N LEU A 35 14.87 10.58 0.24
CA LEU A 35 13.98 10.56 1.39
C LEU A 35 14.25 9.36 2.31
N ASP A 36 15.44 8.75 2.19
CA ASP A 36 15.81 7.61 3.05
C ASP A 36 15.50 7.90 4.53
N PRO A 37 14.85 6.98 5.24
CA PRO A 37 14.58 5.56 4.89
C PRO A 37 13.31 5.33 4.08
N PHE A 38 12.61 6.34 3.62
CA PHE A 38 11.37 6.19 2.87
C PHE A 38 11.65 6.00 1.39
N LEU A 39 11.22 4.85 0.85
CA LEU A 39 11.47 4.47 -0.55
C LEU A 39 10.34 4.85 -1.49
N LEU A 40 9.10 4.79 -0.99
CA LEU A 40 7.90 5.01 -1.80
C LEU A 40 6.75 5.42 -0.91
N MET A 41 5.90 6.29 -1.43
CA MET A 41 4.59 6.59 -0.85
C MET A 41 3.55 6.63 -1.96
N ASP A 42 2.67 5.62 -1.95
CA ASP A 42 1.51 5.55 -2.81
C ASP A 42 0.26 5.95 -2.03
N TYR A 43 -0.42 6.98 -2.51
CA TYR A 43 -1.67 7.45 -1.94
C TYR A 43 -2.84 7.04 -2.83
N ASN A 44 -3.80 6.34 -2.26
CA ASN A 44 -5.10 6.04 -2.86
C ASN A 44 -6.08 7.10 -2.41
N PRO A 45 -6.39 8.12 -3.22
CA PRO A 45 -7.41 9.10 -2.86
C PRO A 45 -8.78 8.45 -2.69
N PRO A 46 -9.68 9.04 -1.91
CA PRO A 46 -11.01 8.50 -1.72
C PRO A 46 -11.70 8.17 -3.04
N ARG A 47 -12.12 6.92 -3.18
CA ARG A 47 -12.81 6.41 -4.35
C ARG A 47 -13.91 5.44 -3.95
N HIS A 48 -15.07 5.58 -4.57
CA HIS A 48 -16.15 4.62 -4.40
C HIS A 48 -15.92 3.37 -5.27
N PHE A 49 -16.08 2.19 -4.65
CA PHE A 49 -16.12 0.90 -5.33
C PHE A 49 -17.49 0.26 -5.15
N ASP A 50 -18.05 -0.26 -6.24
CA ASP A 50 -19.30 -1.00 -6.18
C ASP A 50 -19.12 -2.33 -5.47
N GLY A 51 -20.12 -2.73 -4.70
CA GLY A 51 -20.19 -4.04 -4.06
C GLY A 51 -20.63 -5.17 -5.03
N GLY A 52 -21.07 -6.28 -4.45
CA GLY A 52 -21.64 -7.40 -5.18
C GLY A 52 -20.62 -8.41 -5.72
N ARG A 53 -19.35 -8.27 -5.41
CA ARG A 53 -18.30 -9.24 -5.76
C ARG A 53 -18.29 -10.39 -4.76
N LYS A 54 -18.32 -11.62 -5.24
CA LYS A 54 -18.40 -12.82 -4.40
C LYS A 54 -17.09 -13.62 -4.36
N HIS A 55 -16.36 -13.67 -5.47
CA HIS A 55 -15.17 -14.53 -5.63
C HIS A 55 -14.03 -13.83 -6.37
N ASP A 56 -14.29 -12.72 -7.00
CA ASP A 56 -13.32 -11.94 -7.78
C ASP A 56 -13.04 -10.63 -7.04
N PHE A 57 -12.15 -10.72 -6.05
CA PHE A 57 -11.77 -9.56 -5.22
C PHE A 57 -10.76 -8.70 -5.95
N ARG A 58 -10.92 -7.38 -5.85
CA ARG A 58 -9.98 -6.41 -6.40
C ARG A 58 -8.72 -6.37 -5.54
N GLY A 59 -7.57 -6.31 -6.19
CA GLY A 59 -6.30 -6.21 -5.48
C GLY A 59 -5.10 -6.49 -6.34
N VAL A 60 -4.02 -6.90 -5.69
CA VAL A 60 -2.75 -7.32 -6.30
C VAL A 60 -2.47 -8.74 -5.87
N GLY A 61 -2.28 -9.62 -6.85
CA GLY A 61 -1.90 -11.00 -6.62
C GLY A 61 -0.51 -11.15 -6.03
N GLU A 62 -0.11 -12.37 -5.79
CA GLU A 62 1.15 -12.70 -5.13
C GLU A 62 2.35 -12.03 -5.82
N HIS A 63 3.14 -11.30 -5.05
CA HIS A 63 4.34 -10.60 -5.51
C HIS A 63 5.39 -10.52 -4.41
N PRO A 64 6.71 -10.42 -4.78
CA PRO A 64 7.79 -10.44 -3.81
C PRO A 64 8.20 -9.06 -3.32
N HIS A 65 8.68 -9.03 -2.07
CA HIS A 65 9.44 -7.91 -1.50
C HIS A 65 10.69 -8.44 -0.78
N ARG A 66 11.76 -7.64 -0.76
CA ARG A 66 12.99 -7.96 -0.07
C ARG A 66 13.74 -6.71 0.35
N GLY A 67 14.31 -6.73 1.56
CA GLY A 67 15.21 -5.70 2.07
C GLY A 67 14.54 -4.44 2.60
N PHE A 68 13.22 -4.42 2.69
CA PHE A 68 12.46 -3.28 3.22
C PHE A 68 11.18 -3.71 3.91
N GLU A 69 10.44 -2.75 4.39
CA GLU A 69 9.14 -2.93 5.04
C GLU A 69 8.05 -2.24 4.25
N THR A 70 6.87 -2.86 4.18
CA THR A 70 5.68 -2.24 3.63
C THR A 70 4.71 -1.88 4.75
N VAL A 71 4.19 -0.66 4.71
CA VAL A 71 3.25 -0.15 5.70
C VAL A 71 1.98 0.27 4.98
N THR A 72 0.86 -0.34 5.33
CA THR A 72 -0.46 0.01 4.78
C THR A 72 -1.28 0.69 5.87
N ILE A 73 -1.76 1.89 5.59
CA ILE A 73 -2.60 2.68 6.49
C ILE A 73 -3.98 2.80 5.85
N ALA A 74 -4.99 2.20 6.48
CA ALA A 74 -6.36 2.25 5.98
C ALA A 74 -7.11 3.46 6.58
N TYR A 75 -7.56 4.36 5.73
CA TYR A 75 -8.41 5.49 6.14
C TYR A 75 -9.89 5.18 5.95
N GLN A 76 -10.25 4.51 4.87
CA GLN A 76 -11.61 4.07 4.56
C GLN A 76 -11.55 2.74 3.80
N GLY A 77 -12.51 1.86 4.05
CA GLY A 77 -12.55 0.54 3.44
C GLY A 77 -11.74 -0.50 4.21
N GLU A 78 -11.55 -1.65 3.62
CA GLU A 78 -10.83 -2.77 4.23
C GLU A 78 -9.88 -3.44 3.23
N VAL A 79 -8.69 -3.79 3.71
CA VAL A 79 -7.67 -4.54 2.97
C VAL A 79 -7.42 -5.87 3.67
N GLN A 80 -7.42 -6.94 2.89
CA GLN A 80 -7.05 -8.28 3.31
C GLN A 80 -5.67 -8.62 2.76
N HIS A 81 -4.81 -9.12 3.61
CA HIS A 81 -3.43 -9.50 3.29
C HIS A 81 -3.17 -10.95 3.65
N ALA A 82 -2.36 -11.62 2.84
CA ALA A 82 -1.78 -12.92 3.14
C ALA A 82 -0.34 -12.99 2.64
N ASP A 83 0.53 -13.69 3.36
CA ASP A 83 1.93 -13.80 3.00
C ASP A 83 2.50 -15.23 3.13
N SER A 84 3.68 -15.42 2.56
CA SER A 84 4.35 -16.72 2.50
C SER A 84 4.87 -17.27 3.84
N THR A 85 4.79 -16.48 4.91
CA THR A 85 5.15 -16.93 6.27
C THR A 85 3.97 -17.55 7.00
N GLY A 86 2.79 -17.59 6.39
CA GLY A 86 1.53 -17.98 7.02
C GLY A 86 0.84 -16.84 7.78
N GLY A 87 1.40 -15.64 7.71
CA GLY A 87 0.79 -14.41 8.23
C GLY A 87 -0.34 -13.93 7.34
N GLY A 88 -1.20 -13.10 7.92
CA GLY A 88 -2.31 -12.49 7.19
C GLY A 88 -3.30 -11.84 8.13
N GLY A 89 -4.26 -11.16 7.56
CA GLY A 89 -5.30 -10.50 8.31
C GLY A 89 -6.06 -9.48 7.49
N ILE A 90 -6.99 -8.83 8.15
CA ILE A 90 -7.82 -7.76 7.57
C ILE A 90 -7.60 -6.51 8.40
N ILE A 91 -7.33 -5.40 7.71
CA ILE A 91 -7.27 -4.08 8.31
C ILE A 91 -8.42 -3.23 7.79
N GLY A 92 -9.03 -2.46 8.68
CA GLY A 92 -10.11 -1.52 8.36
C GLY A 92 -9.73 -0.09 8.74
N THR A 93 -10.70 0.79 8.72
CA THR A 93 -10.53 2.22 9.00
C THR A 93 -9.78 2.48 10.32
N GLY A 94 -8.67 3.19 10.23
CA GLY A 94 -7.80 3.52 11.36
C GLY A 94 -6.74 2.47 11.68
N ASP A 95 -6.74 1.32 11.02
CA ASP A 95 -5.75 0.27 11.23
C ASP A 95 -4.51 0.46 10.35
N VAL A 96 -3.42 -0.11 10.83
CA VAL A 96 -2.13 -0.13 10.13
C VAL A 96 -1.63 -1.57 10.04
N GLN A 97 -1.19 -1.97 8.86
CA GLN A 97 -0.43 -3.20 8.66
C GLN A 97 1.02 -2.86 8.41
N TRP A 98 1.90 -3.43 9.22
CA TRP A 98 3.34 -3.30 9.07
C TRP A 98 3.95 -4.67 8.77
N MET A 99 4.51 -4.84 7.58
CA MET A 99 5.13 -6.10 7.15
C MET A 99 6.62 -5.89 6.90
N THR A 100 7.45 -6.64 7.60
CA THR A 100 8.90 -6.69 7.39
C THR A 100 9.22 -7.78 6.37
N ALA A 101 9.66 -7.40 5.17
CA ALA A 101 10.03 -8.36 4.15
C ALA A 101 11.39 -9.02 4.42
N GLY A 102 12.34 -8.28 5.01
CA GLY A 102 13.65 -8.80 5.40
C GLY A 102 14.39 -9.51 4.28
N ALA A 103 14.69 -10.80 4.46
CA ALA A 103 15.40 -11.63 3.49
C ALA A 103 14.54 -12.01 2.26
N GLY A 104 13.26 -11.75 2.31
CA GLY A 104 12.31 -11.98 1.22
C GLY A 104 11.00 -12.54 1.71
N ILE A 105 9.91 -12.05 1.14
CA ILE A 105 8.55 -12.48 1.40
C ILE A 105 7.72 -12.34 0.13
N MET A 106 6.83 -13.30 -0.09
CA MET A 106 5.76 -13.18 -1.08
C MET A 106 4.49 -12.78 -0.36
N HIS A 107 3.73 -11.84 -0.89
CA HIS A 107 2.43 -11.49 -0.34
C HIS A 107 1.42 -11.09 -1.41
N GLU A 108 0.17 -11.08 -1.00
CA GLU A 108 -0.96 -10.60 -1.79
C GLU A 108 -1.83 -9.66 -0.97
N GLU A 109 -2.43 -8.68 -1.62
CA GLU A 109 -3.30 -7.69 -0.99
C GLU A 109 -4.55 -7.52 -1.83
N PHE A 110 -5.72 -7.65 -1.18
CA PHE A 110 -7.02 -7.50 -1.81
C PHE A 110 -7.93 -6.63 -0.96
N HIS A 111 -8.95 -6.03 -1.59
CA HIS A 111 -10.11 -5.58 -0.83
C HIS A 111 -10.67 -6.76 -0.06
N SER A 112 -11.07 -6.58 1.21
CA SER A 112 -11.62 -7.68 2.01
C SER A 112 -12.86 -8.28 1.36
N GLU A 113 -13.19 -9.49 1.74
CA GLU A 113 -14.44 -10.16 1.30
C GLU A 113 -15.66 -9.30 1.64
N LYS A 114 -15.73 -8.79 2.86
CA LYS A 114 -16.82 -7.92 3.32
C LYS A 114 -16.93 -6.65 2.46
N PHE A 115 -15.83 -5.93 2.28
CA PHE A 115 -15.80 -4.72 1.46
C PHE A 115 -16.14 -5.00 -0.01
N SER A 116 -15.68 -6.14 -0.55
CA SER A 116 -15.97 -6.55 -1.92
C SER A 116 -17.47 -6.86 -2.13
N LYS A 117 -18.15 -7.37 -1.11
CA LYS A 117 -19.60 -7.61 -1.14
C LYS A 117 -20.42 -6.33 -0.95
N GLU A 118 -20.05 -5.51 0.01
CA GLU A 118 -20.81 -4.32 0.40
C GLU A 118 -20.49 -3.10 -0.47
N GLY A 119 -19.23 -2.96 -0.91
CA GLY A 119 -18.74 -1.77 -1.55
C GLY A 119 -18.58 -0.60 -0.57
N GLY A 120 -18.29 0.57 -1.09
CA GLY A 120 -18.14 1.79 -0.32
C GLY A 120 -16.93 2.61 -0.74
N MET A 121 -16.57 3.56 0.11
CA MET A 121 -15.39 4.39 -0.09
C MET A 121 -14.12 3.65 0.33
N PHE A 122 -13.07 3.81 -0.48
CA PHE A 122 -11.75 3.27 -0.22
C PHE A 122 -10.72 4.39 -0.24
N GLU A 123 -9.89 4.45 0.78
CA GLU A 123 -8.78 5.40 0.90
C GLU A 123 -7.68 4.77 1.74
N MET A 124 -6.47 4.74 1.20
CA MET A 124 -5.31 4.22 1.94
C MET A 124 -4.00 4.87 1.50
N VAL A 125 -2.98 4.71 2.33
CA VAL A 125 -1.58 5.01 2.01
C VAL A 125 -0.79 3.73 2.12
N GLN A 126 0.08 3.46 1.13
CA GLN A 126 1.14 2.48 1.26
C GLN A 126 2.49 3.20 1.28
N LEU A 127 3.28 2.90 2.30
CA LEU A 127 4.60 3.45 2.52
C LEU A 127 5.63 2.33 2.53
N TRP A 128 6.74 2.50 1.81
CA TRP A 128 7.88 1.58 1.89
C TRP A 128 8.99 2.20 2.71
N VAL A 129 9.48 1.44 3.68
CA VAL A 129 10.52 1.86 4.62
C VAL A 129 11.74 0.95 4.43
N ASN A 130 12.88 1.55 4.10
CA ASN A 130 14.13 0.83 3.89
C ASN A 130 14.66 0.22 5.20
N LEU A 131 15.33 -0.92 5.07
CA LEU A 131 16.04 -1.55 6.18
C LEU A 131 17.55 -1.40 5.98
N PRO A 132 18.32 -1.19 7.07
CA PRO A 132 19.76 -1.21 6.99
C PRO A 132 20.28 -2.56 6.50
N ALA A 133 21.28 -2.55 5.59
CA ALA A 133 21.83 -3.77 4.98
C ALA A 133 22.42 -4.78 5.99
N LYS A 134 22.70 -4.34 7.22
CA LYS A 134 23.25 -5.18 8.29
C LYS A 134 22.21 -5.80 9.22
N LYS A 135 20.95 -5.69 8.90
CA LYS A 135 19.85 -6.25 9.70
C LYS A 135 19.05 -7.29 8.94
#